data_1e25296ebd26e94794d639d1862a1940
#
_entry.id   1e25296ebd26e94794d639d1862a1940
#
_cell.length_a   1.000
_cell.length_b   1.000
_cell.length_c   1.000
_cell.angle_alpha   90.00
_cell.angle_beta   90.00
_cell.angle_gamma   90.00
#
_symmetry.space_group_name_H-M   'P 1'
#
loop_
_entity.id
_entity.type
_entity.pdbx_description
1 polymer ?
#
loop_
_entity_poly.entity_id
_entity_poly.type
_entity_poly.pdbx_seq_one_letter_code
_entity_poly.pdbx_strand_id
1 'polypeptide(L)'
;MTMNTNPMIITVNEDNVSQYPPTCFLNPKNVGYWIKAEWLKERFSEGLKIKLLYLENDKKYHGFIEYVPGEYAWRAVEAKEYLFIHCIWVSPNKFKNKGYGSLLVEECVKDAEKQGKAGVAVIASDGPFMANKGLFLKNGFSEVQKSGVFTLLAKQLRKAAEPKFKDCENQLSNYEGLNIVYSNQCPWVARFMSELAEIIKEKGLKINVIELKTAEQAQAAPSIYAVFNLVNNGKILSDHYISNTRFLNILNKELK
;
A
#
# COMPACT_ATOMS: atom_id res chain seq x y z
N MET A 1 -2.53 36.53 3.99
CA MET A 1 -1.11 36.28 3.66
C MET A 1 -0.96 34.79 3.38
N THR A 2 -0.87 34.40 2.12
CA THR A 2 -0.53 33.04 1.73
C THR A 2 0.97 32.87 2.00
N MET A 3 1.34 32.16 3.07
CA MET A 3 2.72 31.75 3.25
C MET A 3 3.09 30.85 2.06
N ASN A 4 3.94 31.39 1.19
CA ASN A 4 4.54 30.63 0.10
C ASN A 4 5.59 29.70 0.72
N THR A 5 5.14 28.56 1.28
CA THR A 5 6.04 27.56 1.87
C THR A 5 6.58 26.69 0.73
N ASN A 6 7.85 26.84 0.41
CA ASN A 6 8.52 26.03 -0.62
C ASN A 6 8.52 24.55 -0.17
N PRO A 7 7.98 23.64 -0.97
CA PRO A 7 8.05 22.20 -0.67
C PRO A 7 9.48 21.69 -0.88
N MET A 8 9.94 20.87 0.05
CA MET A 8 11.20 20.14 -0.02
C MET A 8 10.93 18.65 -0.03
N ILE A 9 11.51 17.93 -0.99
CA ILE A 9 11.38 16.48 -1.11
C ILE A 9 12.66 15.80 -0.61
N ILE A 10 12.52 14.93 0.36
CA ILE A 10 13.59 14.08 0.89
C ILE A 10 13.39 12.66 0.40
N THR A 11 14.41 12.09 -0.22
CA THR A 11 14.42 10.66 -0.57
C THR A 11 14.93 9.86 0.62
N VAL A 12 14.12 8.91 1.08
CA VAL A 12 14.51 7.93 2.11
C VAL A 12 14.85 6.62 1.43
N ASN A 13 15.99 6.07 1.81
CA ASN A 13 16.55 4.81 1.33
C ASN A 13 17.27 4.09 2.48
N GLU A 14 18.00 3.03 2.18
CA GLU A 14 18.74 2.24 3.17
C GLU A 14 19.72 3.09 4.00
N ASP A 15 20.43 4.03 3.36
CA ASP A 15 21.50 4.81 4.01
C ASP A 15 20.99 5.79 5.09
N ASN A 16 19.75 6.26 4.96
CA ASN A 16 19.22 7.33 5.80
C ASN A 16 17.90 6.99 6.52
N VAL A 17 17.35 5.78 6.34
CA VAL A 17 16.06 5.39 6.94
C VAL A 17 15.99 5.55 8.46
N SER A 18 17.13 5.41 9.15
CA SER A 18 17.18 5.59 10.61
C SER A 18 16.96 7.04 11.06
N GLN A 19 17.09 8.00 10.17
CA GLN A 19 16.94 9.44 10.43
C GLN A 19 15.51 9.93 10.19
N TYR A 20 14.68 9.12 9.53
CA TYR A 20 13.32 9.50 9.13
C TYR A 20 12.28 8.50 9.67
N PRO A 21 11.09 8.99 10.05
CA PRO A 21 10.03 8.10 10.50
C PRO A 21 9.55 7.21 9.34
N PRO A 22 9.05 6.00 9.62
CA PRO A 22 8.31 5.22 8.64
C PRO A 22 7.08 6.01 8.17
N THR A 23 6.57 5.68 7.01
CA THR A 23 5.41 6.35 6.39
C THR A 23 4.13 6.26 7.23
N CYS A 24 3.02 6.81 6.71
CA CYS A 24 1.67 6.74 7.31
C CYS A 24 1.46 7.58 8.59
N PHE A 25 2.31 8.59 8.85
CA PHE A 25 2.15 9.54 9.97
C PHE A 25 2.02 8.87 11.34
N LEU A 26 2.68 7.76 11.54
CA LEU A 26 2.62 7.00 12.78
C LEU A 26 3.43 7.64 13.91
N ASN A 27 2.94 7.48 15.13
CA ASN A 27 3.67 7.81 16.33
C ASN A 27 4.54 6.60 16.76
N PRO A 28 5.78 6.80 17.25
CA PRO A 28 6.63 5.71 17.77
C PRO A 28 6.00 4.87 18.90
N LYS A 29 4.96 5.38 19.56
CA LYS A 29 4.18 4.61 20.55
C LYS A 29 3.25 3.57 19.91
N ASN A 30 3.02 3.64 18.59
CA ASN A 30 2.20 2.69 17.86
C ASN A 30 3.04 1.47 17.48
N VAL A 31 2.55 0.27 17.76
CA VAL A 31 3.24 -0.99 17.40
C VAL A 31 3.56 -1.06 15.91
N GLY A 32 2.67 -0.59 15.04
CA GLY A 32 2.86 -0.57 13.60
C GLY A 32 4.04 0.30 13.12
N TYR A 33 4.49 1.26 13.94
CA TYR A 33 5.68 2.07 13.63
C TYR A 33 6.93 1.19 13.46
N TRP A 34 7.20 0.36 14.45
CA TRP A 34 8.40 -0.47 14.47
C TRP A 34 8.30 -1.64 13.49
N ILE A 35 7.12 -2.24 13.36
CA ILE A 35 6.87 -3.29 12.37
C ILE A 35 7.09 -2.77 10.95
N LYS A 36 6.58 -1.59 10.63
CA LYS A 36 6.81 -0.95 9.33
C LYS A 36 8.29 -0.59 9.13
N ALA A 37 8.97 -0.09 10.16
CA ALA A 37 10.39 0.25 10.08
C ALA A 37 11.25 -0.98 9.75
N GLU A 38 10.98 -2.12 10.37
CA GLU A 38 11.68 -3.38 10.06
C GLU A 38 11.34 -3.88 8.65
N TRP A 39 10.06 -3.84 8.26
CA TRP A 39 9.65 -4.20 6.91
C TRP A 39 10.36 -3.36 5.84
N LEU A 40 10.52 -2.05 6.06
CA LEU A 40 11.21 -1.14 5.14
C LEU A 40 12.67 -1.48 4.95
N LYS A 41 13.39 -1.86 6.02
CA LYS A 41 14.82 -2.21 5.94
C LYS A 41 15.07 -3.32 4.91
N GLU A 42 14.24 -4.37 4.94
CA GLU A 42 14.35 -5.46 3.98
C GLU A 42 13.99 -5.01 2.55
N ARG A 43 13.00 -4.12 2.40
CA ARG A 43 12.50 -3.70 1.07
C ARG A 43 13.41 -2.72 0.36
N PHE A 44 14.27 -1.99 1.08
CA PHE A 44 15.23 -1.10 0.42
C PHE A 44 16.21 -1.88 -0.47
N SER A 45 16.61 -3.09 -0.10
CA SER A 45 17.42 -3.98 -0.95
C SER A 45 16.70 -4.40 -2.24
N GLU A 46 15.37 -4.38 -2.28
CA GLU A 46 14.54 -4.59 -3.46
C GLU A 46 14.35 -3.31 -4.31
N GLY A 47 14.98 -2.20 -3.91
CA GLY A 47 14.89 -0.92 -4.61
C GLY A 47 13.69 -0.05 -4.21
N LEU A 48 13.03 -0.37 -3.07
CA LEU A 48 11.98 0.49 -2.53
C LEU A 48 12.53 1.88 -2.26
N LYS A 49 11.73 2.90 -2.55
CA LYS A 49 12.00 4.30 -2.23
C LYS A 49 10.80 4.96 -1.58
N ILE A 50 11.11 5.90 -0.71
CA ILE A 50 10.12 6.80 -0.12
C ILE A 50 10.55 8.23 -0.42
N LYS A 51 9.60 9.07 -0.86
CA LYS A 51 9.79 10.52 -0.92
C LYS A 51 8.92 11.14 0.17
N LEU A 52 9.54 11.88 1.07
CA LEU A 52 8.86 12.65 2.11
C LEU A 52 8.77 14.11 1.70
N LEU A 53 7.59 14.69 1.79
CA LEU A 53 7.32 16.09 1.53
C LEU A 53 7.39 16.87 2.84
N TYR A 54 8.36 17.76 2.95
CA TYR A 54 8.44 18.77 4.00
C TYR A 54 8.04 20.14 3.44
N LEU A 55 7.61 21.02 4.32
CA LEU A 55 7.46 22.45 4.03
C LEU A 55 8.55 23.21 4.75
N GLU A 56 8.98 24.30 4.15
CA GLU A 56 10.04 25.14 4.70
C GLU A 56 9.78 25.49 6.18
N ASN A 57 10.80 25.31 7.00
CA ASN A 57 10.78 25.52 8.46
C ASN A 57 9.89 24.56 9.26
N ASP A 58 9.34 23.51 8.66
CA ASP A 58 8.58 22.51 9.39
C ASP A 58 9.43 21.27 9.72
N LYS A 59 9.32 20.80 10.96
CA LYS A 59 10.04 19.62 11.44
C LYS A 59 9.33 18.30 11.10
N LYS A 60 8.13 18.38 10.55
CA LYS A 60 7.31 17.20 10.21
C LYS A 60 7.05 17.15 8.72
N TYR A 61 7.07 15.95 8.16
CA TYR A 61 6.62 15.76 6.80
C TYR A 61 5.09 15.86 6.70
N HIS A 62 4.62 16.32 5.56
CA HIS A 62 3.20 16.56 5.27
C HIS A 62 2.65 15.71 4.16
N GLY A 63 3.51 14.94 3.52
CA GLY A 63 3.10 13.99 2.50
C GLY A 63 4.21 12.97 2.28
N PHE A 64 3.84 11.86 1.69
CA PHE A 64 4.80 10.85 1.24
C PHE A 64 4.28 10.09 0.05
N ILE A 65 5.20 9.52 -0.71
CA ILE A 65 4.94 8.48 -1.69
C ILE A 65 5.93 7.34 -1.47
N GLU A 66 5.44 6.10 -1.54
CA GLU A 66 6.20 4.86 -1.42
C GLU A 66 6.04 4.06 -2.71
N TYR A 67 7.14 3.66 -3.32
CA TYR A 67 7.15 2.90 -4.57
C TYR A 67 8.36 1.96 -4.65
N VAL A 68 8.26 0.97 -5.53
CA VAL A 68 9.24 -0.11 -5.69
C VAL A 68 9.33 -0.49 -7.18
N PRO A 69 10.41 -1.11 -7.67
CA PRO A 69 10.37 -1.78 -8.97
C PRO A 69 9.22 -2.78 -9.03
N GLY A 70 8.48 -2.81 -10.14
CA GLY A 70 7.21 -3.54 -10.24
C GLY A 70 7.33 -5.05 -10.08
N GLU A 71 8.51 -5.63 -10.29
CA GLU A 71 8.83 -7.02 -9.98
C GLU A 71 8.75 -7.34 -8.49
N TYR A 72 8.90 -6.31 -7.63
CA TYR A 72 8.78 -6.40 -6.18
C TYR A 72 7.50 -5.73 -5.65
N ALA A 73 6.49 -5.54 -6.49
CA ALA A 73 5.22 -4.97 -6.07
C ALA A 73 4.53 -5.86 -5.01
N TRP A 74 4.07 -5.24 -3.92
CA TRP A 74 3.30 -5.90 -2.84
C TRP A 74 1.80 -5.83 -3.10
N ARG A 75 1.40 -6.19 -4.30
CA ARG A 75 0.02 -6.26 -4.81
C ARG A 75 -0.06 -7.41 -5.82
N ALA A 76 -1.23 -7.93 -6.04
CA ALA A 76 -1.45 -8.95 -7.05
C ALA A 76 -1.44 -8.34 -8.47
N VAL A 77 -0.25 -7.91 -8.92
CA VAL A 77 -0.03 -7.23 -10.19
C VAL A 77 1.22 -7.75 -10.89
N GLU A 78 1.19 -7.74 -12.20
CA GLU A 78 2.36 -7.93 -13.06
C GLU A 78 2.74 -6.59 -13.68
N ALA A 79 3.86 -5.99 -13.22
CA ALA A 79 4.29 -4.65 -13.61
C ALA A 79 5.83 -4.53 -13.71
N LYS A 80 6.51 -5.60 -14.13
CA LYS A 80 7.97 -5.77 -14.06
C LYS A 80 8.78 -4.59 -14.63
N GLU A 81 8.34 -3.97 -15.71
CA GLU A 81 9.08 -2.87 -16.34
C GLU A 81 8.71 -1.48 -15.77
N TYR A 82 7.83 -1.41 -14.78
CA TYR A 82 7.33 -0.16 -14.20
C TYR A 82 7.90 0.06 -12.79
N LEU A 83 7.91 1.31 -12.33
CA LEU A 83 7.86 1.57 -10.89
C LEU A 83 6.41 1.42 -10.44
N PHE A 84 6.20 0.75 -9.31
CA PHE A 84 4.87 0.52 -8.76
C PHE A 84 4.66 1.31 -7.46
N ILE A 85 3.67 2.19 -7.46
CA ILE A 85 3.32 2.99 -6.28
C ILE A 85 2.51 2.13 -5.31
N HIS A 86 3.04 1.92 -4.10
CA HIS A 86 2.36 1.23 -3.01
C HIS A 86 1.39 2.14 -2.25
N CYS A 87 1.83 3.35 -1.95
CA CYS A 87 1.06 4.28 -1.13
C CYS A 87 1.45 5.72 -1.43
N ILE A 88 0.48 6.61 -1.34
CA ILE A 88 0.67 8.06 -1.38
C ILE A 88 -0.34 8.71 -0.44
N TRP A 89 0.12 9.63 0.39
CA TRP A 89 -0.76 10.35 1.30
C TRP A 89 -0.25 11.75 1.62
N VAL A 90 -1.15 12.74 1.61
CA VAL A 90 -0.90 14.12 2.04
C VAL A 90 -1.80 14.42 3.23
N SER A 91 -1.23 14.88 4.33
CA SER A 91 -1.92 15.14 5.60
C SER A 91 -1.32 16.38 6.30
N PRO A 92 -2.08 17.10 7.10
CA PRO A 92 -3.54 17.03 7.30
C PRO A 92 -4.33 17.59 6.11
N ASN A 93 -5.66 17.54 6.19
CA ASN A 93 -6.57 17.94 5.09
C ASN A 93 -6.32 19.36 4.56
N LYS A 94 -5.83 20.30 5.39
CA LYS A 94 -5.49 21.66 4.98
C LYS A 94 -4.43 21.74 3.86
N PHE A 95 -3.67 20.68 3.65
CA PHE A 95 -2.64 20.57 2.60
C PHE A 95 -3.14 19.85 1.34
N LYS A 96 -4.34 19.27 1.38
CA LYS A 96 -4.96 18.69 0.18
C LYS A 96 -5.31 19.77 -0.85
N ASN A 97 -5.37 19.38 -2.10
CA ASN A 97 -5.69 20.27 -3.25
C ASN A 97 -4.71 21.44 -3.48
N LYS A 98 -3.50 21.38 -2.89
CA LYS A 98 -2.42 22.35 -3.09
C LYS A 98 -1.32 21.89 -4.06
N GLY A 99 -1.56 20.81 -4.82
CA GLY A 99 -0.58 20.26 -5.77
C GLY A 99 0.43 19.31 -5.17
N TYR A 100 0.51 19.15 -3.84
CA TYR A 100 1.53 18.32 -3.19
C TYR A 100 1.48 16.84 -3.57
N GLY A 101 0.28 16.28 -3.77
CA GLY A 101 0.14 14.93 -4.28
C GLY A 101 0.70 14.79 -5.70
N SER A 102 0.46 15.77 -6.57
CA SER A 102 1.02 15.78 -7.93
C SER A 102 2.54 15.89 -7.91
N LEU A 103 3.10 16.74 -7.04
CA LEU A 103 4.55 16.86 -6.86
C LEU A 103 5.18 15.51 -6.46
N LEU A 104 4.58 14.78 -5.53
CA LEU A 104 5.06 13.46 -5.12
C LEU A 104 4.97 12.42 -6.27
N VAL A 105 3.89 12.44 -7.03
CA VAL A 105 3.74 11.58 -8.23
C VAL A 105 4.80 11.92 -9.27
N GLU A 106 5.05 13.20 -9.51
CA GLU A 106 6.08 13.67 -10.45
C GLU A 106 7.48 13.20 -10.07
N GLU A 107 7.83 13.21 -8.78
CA GLU A 107 9.11 12.69 -8.29
C GLU A 107 9.28 11.17 -8.55
N CYS A 108 8.19 10.39 -8.40
CA CYS A 108 8.22 8.98 -8.79
C CYS A 108 8.42 8.81 -10.31
N VAL A 109 7.74 9.64 -11.13
CA VAL A 109 7.90 9.62 -12.58
C VAL A 109 9.34 9.96 -12.98
N LYS A 110 9.94 11.01 -12.42
CA LYS A 110 11.35 11.37 -12.65
C LYS A 110 12.31 10.24 -12.28
N ASP A 111 12.03 9.51 -11.19
CA ASP A 111 12.84 8.36 -10.81
C ASP A 111 12.66 7.17 -11.78
N ALA A 112 11.47 6.98 -12.34
CA ALA A 112 11.23 5.98 -13.38
C ALA A 112 12.01 6.30 -14.68
N GLU A 113 12.00 7.57 -15.09
CA GLU A 113 12.79 8.06 -16.24
C GLU A 113 14.28 7.83 -16.03
N LYS A 114 14.82 8.22 -14.86
CA LYS A 114 16.25 8.03 -14.51
C LYS A 114 16.68 6.57 -14.51
N GLN A 115 15.76 5.66 -14.15
CA GLN A 115 16.02 4.21 -14.12
C GLN A 115 15.72 3.51 -15.45
N GLY A 116 15.30 4.24 -16.51
CA GLY A 116 14.93 3.67 -17.80
C GLY A 116 13.71 2.73 -17.74
N LYS A 117 12.87 2.87 -16.71
CA LYS A 117 11.62 2.10 -16.60
C LYS A 117 10.65 2.45 -17.71
N ALA A 118 9.76 1.54 -18.06
CA ALA A 118 8.74 1.76 -19.08
C ALA A 118 7.67 2.78 -18.61
N GLY A 119 7.55 2.98 -17.30
CA GLY A 119 6.60 3.91 -16.75
C GLY A 119 6.40 3.74 -15.25
N VAL A 120 5.29 4.27 -14.77
CA VAL A 120 4.83 4.15 -13.37
C VAL A 120 3.44 3.53 -13.37
N ALA A 121 3.21 2.56 -12.50
CA ALA A 121 1.91 1.91 -12.33
C ALA A 121 1.41 2.08 -10.89
N VAL A 122 0.10 2.07 -10.71
CA VAL A 122 -0.56 2.18 -9.40
C VAL A 122 -1.93 1.52 -9.43
N ILE A 123 -2.35 0.97 -8.31
CA ILE A 123 -3.74 0.57 -8.07
C ILE A 123 -4.42 1.66 -7.26
N ALA A 124 -5.53 2.17 -7.77
CA ALA A 124 -6.42 3.12 -7.10
C ALA A 124 -7.76 2.47 -6.78
N SER A 125 -8.45 2.99 -5.78
CA SER A 125 -9.80 2.59 -5.43
C SER A 125 -10.52 3.75 -4.75
N ASP A 126 -11.84 3.80 -4.88
CA ASP A 126 -12.69 4.70 -4.09
C ASP A 126 -13.00 4.11 -2.70
N GLY A 127 -12.50 2.91 -2.42
CA GLY A 127 -12.58 2.25 -1.11
C GLY A 127 -11.64 2.88 -0.07
N PRO A 128 -11.73 2.44 1.18
CA PRO A 128 -10.92 2.96 2.27
C PRO A 128 -9.42 2.64 2.07
N PHE A 129 -8.57 3.54 2.60
CA PHE A 129 -7.10 3.37 2.67
C PHE A 129 -6.35 3.36 1.34
N MET A 130 -6.99 3.74 0.23
CA MET A 130 -6.35 3.85 -1.08
C MET A 130 -6.48 5.25 -1.65
N ALA A 131 -5.56 5.61 -2.54
CA ALA A 131 -5.62 6.87 -3.26
C ALA A 131 -6.71 6.83 -4.33
N ASN A 132 -7.44 7.93 -4.47
CA ASN A 132 -8.43 8.09 -5.54
C ASN A 132 -7.74 8.24 -6.90
N LYS A 133 -8.31 7.62 -7.93
CA LYS A 133 -7.76 7.65 -9.30
C LYS A 133 -7.63 9.05 -9.90
N GLY A 134 -8.46 10.01 -9.48
CA GLY A 134 -8.41 11.38 -9.96
C GLY A 134 -7.05 12.06 -9.78
N LEU A 135 -6.29 11.70 -8.74
CA LEU A 135 -4.92 12.19 -8.57
C LEU A 135 -4.04 11.74 -9.74
N PHE A 136 -4.12 10.49 -10.12
CA PHE A 136 -3.25 9.90 -11.15
C PHE A 136 -3.68 10.33 -12.55
N LEU A 137 -4.97 10.34 -12.85
CA LEU A 137 -5.50 10.79 -14.14
C LEU A 137 -5.05 12.21 -14.48
N LYS A 138 -5.12 13.14 -13.52
CA LYS A 138 -4.66 14.51 -13.74
C LYS A 138 -3.14 14.65 -13.90
N ASN A 139 -2.37 13.61 -13.54
CA ASN A 139 -0.90 13.54 -13.71
C ASN A 139 -0.50 12.72 -14.95
N GLY A 140 -1.45 12.46 -15.87
CA GLY A 140 -1.18 11.82 -17.16
C GLY A 140 -1.12 10.29 -17.11
N PHE A 141 -1.71 9.68 -16.08
CA PHE A 141 -1.95 8.23 -16.06
C PHE A 141 -3.24 7.91 -16.83
N SER A 142 -3.29 6.72 -17.40
CA SER A 142 -4.47 6.15 -18.05
C SER A 142 -4.94 4.91 -17.30
N GLU A 143 -6.24 4.64 -17.32
CA GLU A 143 -6.81 3.40 -16.78
C GLU A 143 -6.42 2.24 -17.73
N VAL A 144 -5.80 1.19 -17.20
CA VAL A 144 -5.35 0.01 -17.94
C VAL A 144 -6.31 -1.16 -17.75
N GLN A 145 -6.71 -1.41 -16.51
CA GLN A 145 -7.57 -2.54 -16.18
C GLN A 145 -8.45 -2.22 -14.96
N LYS A 146 -9.64 -2.82 -14.89
CA LYS A 146 -10.54 -2.73 -13.73
C LYS A 146 -10.90 -4.13 -13.23
N SER A 147 -11.00 -4.26 -11.90
CA SER A 147 -11.51 -5.45 -11.23
C SER A 147 -12.21 -5.04 -9.93
N GLY A 148 -13.53 -5.24 -9.89
CA GLY A 148 -14.34 -4.78 -8.76
C GLY A 148 -14.18 -3.28 -8.49
N VAL A 149 -13.78 -2.95 -7.26
CA VAL A 149 -13.54 -1.57 -6.82
C VAL A 149 -12.14 -1.04 -7.17
N PHE A 150 -11.27 -1.87 -7.75
CA PHE A 150 -9.89 -1.54 -8.06
C PHE A 150 -9.72 -1.11 -9.51
N THR A 151 -8.94 -0.06 -9.73
CA THR A 151 -8.51 0.39 -11.05
C THR A 151 -6.99 0.38 -11.09
N LEU A 152 -6.42 -0.37 -12.02
CA LEU A 152 -5.00 -0.30 -12.36
C LEU A 152 -4.80 0.84 -13.34
N LEU A 153 -3.90 1.77 -12.98
CA LEU A 153 -3.52 2.89 -13.83
C LEU A 153 -2.02 2.81 -14.14
N ALA A 154 -1.65 3.29 -15.31
CA ALA A 154 -0.26 3.44 -15.70
C ALA A 154 -0.01 4.76 -16.43
N LYS A 155 1.17 5.34 -16.19
CA LYS A 155 1.76 6.38 -17.02
C LYS A 155 2.93 5.78 -17.77
N GLN A 156 2.76 5.57 -19.08
CA GLN A 156 3.77 4.99 -19.95
C GLN A 156 4.77 6.07 -20.39
N LEU A 157 6.07 5.79 -20.25
CA LEU A 157 7.17 6.67 -20.63
C LEU A 157 7.85 6.19 -21.91
N ARG A 158 7.82 4.88 -22.18
CA ARG A 158 8.26 4.26 -23.42
C ARG A 158 7.37 3.06 -23.75
N LYS A 159 7.43 2.59 -24.99
CA LYS A 159 6.67 1.42 -25.43
C LYS A 159 7.11 0.17 -24.67
N ALA A 160 6.17 -0.50 -24.00
CA ALA A 160 6.34 -1.76 -23.28
C ALA A 160 4.97 -2.43 -23.11
N ALA A 161 4.95 -3.67 -22.60
CA ALA A 161 3.71 -4.34 -22.20
C ALA A 161 3.06 -3.56 -21.06
N GLU A 162 1.76 -3.39 -21.14
CA GLU A 162 0.99 -2.77 -20.06
C GLU A 162 0.99 -3.63 -18.80
N PRO A 163 0.98 -3.02 -17.60
CA PRO A 163 0.80 -3.79 -16.37
C PRO A 163 -0.62 -4.40 -16.34
N LYS A 164 -0.75 -5.53 -15.65
CA LYS A 164 -2.04 -6.22 -15.51
C LYS A 164 -2.22 -6.79 -14.12
N PHE A 165 -3.47 -6.98 -13.70
CA PHE A 165 -3.76 -7.75 -12.49
C PHE A 165 -3.38 -9.21 -12.67
N LYS A 166 -2.90 -9.83 -11.59
CA LYS A 166 -2.80 -11.28 -11.51
C LYS A 166 -4.16 -11.88 -11.16
N ASP A 167 -4.34 -13.13 -11.50
CA ASP A 167 -5.54 -13.89 -11.20
C ASP A 167 -5.55 -14.27 -9.70
N CYS A 168 -6.33 -13.51 -8.92
CA CYS A 168 -6.51 -13.77 -7.51
C CYS A 168 -7.57 -14.85 -7.24
N GLU A 169 -8.53 -15.04 -8.16
CA GLU A 169 -9.65 -15.97 -7.95
C GLU A 169 -9.14 -17.41 -7.89
N ASN A 170 -8.18 -17.78 -8.72
CA ASN A 170 -7.56 -19.10 -8.69
C ASN A 170 -6.81 -19.38 -7.36
N GLN A 171 -6.42 -18.35 -6.61
CA GLN A 171 -5.79 -18.54 -5.32
C GLN A 171 -6.78 -18.87 -4.20
N LEU A 172 -8.06 -18.50 -4.37
CA LEU A 172 -9.06 -18.63 -3.32
C LEU A 172 -9.31 -20.09 -2.92
N SER A 173 -9.21 -21.03 -3.85
CA SER A 173 -9.37 -22.46 -3.58
C SER A 173 -8.34 -23.03 -2.58
N ASN A 174 -7.22 -22.32 -2.37
CA ASN A 174 -6.18 -22.75 -1.43
C ASN A 174 -6.52 -22.42 0.04
N TYR A 175 -7.62 -21.71 0.30
CA TYR A 175 -7.96 -21.20 1.64
C TYR A 175 -9.19 -21.95 2.19
N GLU A 176 -8.95 -23.09 2.84
CA GLU A 176 -9.97 -23.82 3.60
C GLU A 176 -10.17 -23.21 4.99
N GLY A 177 -11.40 -23.21 5.49
CA GLY A 177 -11.75 -22.60 6.77
C GLY A 177 -11.59 -21.09 6.79
N LEU A 178 -11.47 -20.53 7.99
CA LEU A 178 -11.29 -19.09 8.20
C LEU A 178 -9.81 -18.73 8.19
N ASN A 179 -9.44 -17.80 7.31
CA ASN A 179 -8.05 -17.38 7.10
C ASN A 179 -7.94 -15.86 7.18
N ILE A 180 -6.88 -15.38 7.82
CA ILE A 180 -6.40 -14.00 7.71
C ILE A 180 -5.06 -14.06 6.98
N VAL A 181 -5.00 -13.38 5.82
CA VAL A 181 -3.79 -13.26 5.00
C VAL A 181 -3.39 -11.80 4.99
N TYR A 182 -2.20 -11.46 5.48
CA TYR A 182 -1.81 -10.07 5.66
C TYR A 182 -0.32 -9.83 5.38
N SER A 183 0.04 -8.56 5.21
CA SER A 183 1.43 -8.12 5.12
C SER A 183 1.72 -6.93 6.03
N ASN A 184 2.97 -6.80 6.44
CA ASN A 184 3.46 -5.68 7.23
C ASN A 184 3.75 -4.41 6.39
N GLN A 185 3.38 -4.41 5.12
CA GLN A 185 3.47 -3.24 4.24
C GLN A 185 2.62 -2.08 4.76
N CYS A 186 1.43 -2.34 5.28
CA CYS A 186 0.58 -1.33 5.89
C CYS A 186 0.63 -1.40 7.41
N PRO A 187 1.15 -0.38 8.10
CA PRO A 187 1.33 -0.42 9.55
C PRO A 187 0.01 -0.42 10.35
N TRP A 188 -1.09 -0.02 9.74
CA TRP A 188 -2.41 -0.05 10.38
C TRP A 188 -2.92 -1.47 10.63
N VAL A 189 -2.49 -2.43 9.82
CA VAL A 189 -2.81 -3.85 10.01
C VAL A 189 -2.18 -4.38 11.30
N ALA A 190 -0.99 -3.92 11.65
CA ALA A 190 -0.28 -4.38 12.85
C ALA A 190 -1.07 -4.18 14.14
N ARG A 191 -1.85 -3.09 14.25
CA ARG A 191 -2.71 -2.87 15.41
C ARG A 191 -3.80 -3.95 15.51
N PHE A 192 -4.48 -4.25 14.41
CA PHE A 192 -5.48 -5.31 14.38
C PHE A 192 -4.84 -6.66 14.77
N MET A 193 -3.68 -6.98 14.18
CA MET A 193 -2.98 -8.24 14.44
C MET A 193 -2.53 -8.36 15.90
N SER A 194 -2.12 -7.27 16.56
CA SER A 194 -1.72 -7.29 17.97
C SER A 194 -2.88 -7.60 18.94
N GLU A 195 -4.10 -7.24 18.55
CA GLU A 195 -5.30 -7.46 19.35
C GLU A 195 -6.00 -8.81 19.00
N LEU A 196 -5.68 -9.36 17.82
CA LEU A 196 -6.36 -10.54 17.27
C LEU A 196 -6.18 -11.80 18.14
N ALA A 197 -4.99 -12.00 18.71
CA ALA A 197 -4.70 -13.20 19.51
C ALA A 197 -5.65 -13.35 20.73
N GLU A 198 -5.97 -12.24 21.39
CA GLU A 198 -6.92 -12.22 22.49
C GLU A 198 -8.34 -12.55 22.00
N ILE A 199 -8.77 -11.97 20.90
CA ILE A 199 -10.09 -12.23 20.29
C ILE A 199 -10.22 -13.71 19.91
N ILE A 200 -9.20 -14.30 19.29
CA ILE A 200 -9.19 -15.72 18.92
C ILE A 200 -9.40 -16.58 20.17
N LYS A 201 -8.65 -16.30 21.24
CA LYS A 201 -8.71 -17.04 22.51
C LYS A 201 -10.09 -16.89 23.17
N GLU A 202 -10.58 -15.68 23.31
CA GLU A 202 -11.87 -15.38 23.95
C GLU A 202 -13.06 -16.02 23.23
N LYS A 203 -13.03 -16.05 21.91
CA LYS A 203 -14.14 -16.56 21.08
C LYS A 203 -13.97 -18.02 20.68
N GLY A 204 -12.85 -18.65 21.01
CA GLY A 204 -12.58 -20.03 20.62
C GLY A 204 -12.53 -20.24 19.10
N LEU A 205 -12.07 -19.24 18.35
CA LEU A 205 -12.08 -19.26 16.90
C LEU A 205 -10.94 -20.13 16.36
N LYS A 206 -11.23 -20.93 15.33
CA LYS A 206 -10.21 -21.61 14.52
C LYS A 206 -9.90 -20.76 13.32
N ILE A 207 -8.77 -20.07 13.33
CA ILE A 207 -8.33 -19.16 12.26
C ILE A 207 -6.90 -19.49 11.87
N ASN A 208 -6.65 -19.64 10.58
CA ASN A 208 -5.30 -19.67 10.03
C ASN A 208 -4.82 -18.23 9.81
N VAL A 209 -3.68 -17.88 10.38
CA VAL A 209 -3.06 -16.56 10.24
C VAL A 209 -1.81 -16.69 9.38
N ILE A 210 -1.82 -16.08 8.20
CA ILE A 210 -0.78 -16.21 7.18
C ILE A 210 -0.18 -14.82 6.92
N GLU A 211 1.09 -14.67 7.26
CA GLU A 211 1.86 -13.47 6.93
C GLU A 211 2.53 -13.63 5.56
N LEU A 212 2.28 -12.67 4.67
CA LEU A 212 3.01 -12.55 3.40
C LEU A 212 4.36 -11.90 3.68
N LYS A 213 5.46 -12.61 3.41
CA LYS A 213 6.83 -12.20 3.75
C LYS A 213 7.66 -11.77 2.55
N THR A 214 7.21 -12.09 1.33
CA THR A 214 7.90 -11.74 0.09
C THR A 214 6.96 -11.08 -0.91
N ALA A 215 7.51 -10.32 -1.83
CA ALA A 215 6.74 -9.71 -2.92
C ALA A 215 6.03 -10.78 -3.77
N GLU A 216 6.66 -11.93 -3.99
CA GLU A 216 6.07 -13.05 -4.74
C GLU A 216 4.81 -13.57 -4.04
N GLN A 217 4.87 -13.77 -2.71
CA GLN A 217 3.69 -14.16 -1.92
C GLN A 217 2.59 -13.09 -1.99
N ALA A 218 2.95 -11.80 -1.90
CA ALA A 218 1.99 -10.72 -2.02
C ALA A 218 1.35 -10.64 -3.42
N GLN A 219 2.10 -10.99 -4.46
CA GLN A 219 1.60 -11.08 -5.83
C GLN A 219 0.73 -12.32 -6.08
N ALA A 220 0.81 -13.33 -5.24
CA ALA A 220 -0.05 -14.52 -5.22
C ALA A 220 -1.14 -14.45 -4.14
N ALA A 221 -1.43 -13.26 -3.59
CA ALA A 221 -2.45 -13.06 -2.56
C ALA A 221 -3.87 -13.33 -3.09
N PRO A 222 -4.82 -13.65 -2.21
CA PRO A 222 -6.21 -13.94 -2.60
C PRO A 222 -6.98 -12.71 -3.06
N SER A 223 -6.45 -11.49 -2.93
CA SER A 223 -7.05 -10.27 -3.46
C SER A 223 -6.02 -9.32 -4.09
N ILE A 224 -6.50 -8.43 -4.94
CA ILE A 224 -5.69 -7.41 -5.62
C ILE A 224 -4.94 -6.51 -4.62
N TYR A 225 -5.57 -6.15 -3.51
CA TYR A 225 -4.97 -5.28 -2.51
C TYR A 225 -3.83 -5.95 -1.73
N ALA A 226 -3.89 -7.24 -1.49
CA ALA A 226 -2.87 -8.10 -0.87
C ALA A 226 -2.46 -7.74 0.58
N VAL A 227 -2.75 -6.53 1.07
CA VAL A 227 -2.28 -6.04 2.37
C VAL A 227 -2.99 -6.69 3.55
N PHE A 228 -4.28 -6.95 3.40
CA PHE A 228 -5.13 -7.64 4.37
C PHE A 228 -6.28 -8.33 3.68
N ASN A 229 -6.48 -9.61 4.00
CA ASN A 229 -7.57 -10.41 3.49
C ASN A 229 -8.18 -11.24 4.62
N LEU A 230 -9.49 -11.23 4.72
CA LEU A 230 -10.27 -12.19 5.51
C LEU A 230 -10.98 -13.12 4.54
N VAL A 231 -10.64 -14.39 4.56
CA VAL A 231 -11.15 -15.41 3.62
C VAL A 231 -11.78 -16.54 4.42
N ASN A 232 -12.95 -17.02 4.01
CA ASN A 232 -13.59 -18.19 4.58
C ASN A 232 -14.00 -19.16 3.48
N ASN A 233 -13.41 -20.37 3.47
CA ASN A 233 -13.69 -21.41 2.47
C ASN A 233 -13.66 -20.87 1.04
N GLY A 234 -12.60 -20.17 0.66
CA GLY A 234 -12.44 -19.59 -0.67
C GLY A 234 -13.28 -18.34 -0.95
N LYS A 235 -14.07 -17.85 0.00
CA LYS A 235 -14.86 -16.62 -0.14
C LYS A 235 -14.18 -15.45 0.55
N ILE A 236 -13.90 -14.36 -0.17
CA ILE A 236 -13.40 -13.12 0.44
C ILE A 236 -14.51 -12.46 1.26
N LEU A 237 -14.28 -12.27 2.56
CA LEU A 237 -15.15 -11.54 3.47
C LEU A 237 -14.71 -10.08 3.64
N SER A 238 -13.41 -9.82 3.49
CA SER A 238 -12.83 -8.47 3.40
C SER A 238 -11.49 -8.53 2.66
N ASP A 239 -11.24 -7.58 1.79
CA ASP A 239 -9.99 -7.38 1.03
C ASP A 239 -9.24 -6.11 1.43
N HIS A 240 -9.57 -5.54 2.59
CA HIS A 240 -8.93 -4.34 3.13
C HIS A 240 -8.89 -4.40 4.65
N TYR A 241 -8.05 -3.55 5.27
CA TYR A 241 -7.97 -3.44 6.72
C TYR A 241 -9.34 -3.19 7.36
N ILE A 242 -9.62 -3.92 8.43
CA ILE A 242 -10.84 -3.80 9.23
C ILE A 242 -10.50 -3.64 10.71
N SER A 243 -11.39 -2.99 11.47
CA SER A 243 -11.30 -2.96 12.93
C SER A 243 -11.79 -4.26 13.55
N ASN A 244 -11.41 -4.52 14.81
CA ASN A 244 -11.90 -5.67 15.56
C ASN A 244 -13.43 -5.75 15.64
N THR A 245 -14.11 -4.61 15.83
CA THR A 245 -15.57 -4.55 15.80
C THR A 245 -16.12 -5.01 14.45
N ARG A 246 -15.53 -4.53 13.35
CA ARG A 246 -15.94 -4.94 11.99
C ARG A 246 -15.70 -6.42 11.76
N PHE A 247 -14.55 -6.94 12.20
CA PHE A 247 -14.19 -8.34 12.14
C PHE A 247 -15.26 -9.20 12.83
N LEU A 248 -15.57 -8.91 14.10
CA LEU A 248 -16.58 -9.65 14.85
C LEU A 248 -17.98 -9.58 14.21
N ASN A 249 -18.37 -8.42 13.67
CA ASN A 249 -19.63 -8.30 12.96
C ASN A 249 -19.70 -9.15 11.69
N ILE A 250 -18.59 -9.25 10.94
CA ILE A 250 -18.50 -10.13 9.78
C ILE A 250 -18.64 -11.59 10.21
N LEU A 251 -17.89 -12.02 11.23
CA LEU A 251 -17.96 -13.40 11.71
C LEU A 251 -19.35 -13.78 12.21
N ASN A 252 -20.00 -12.91 12.97
CA ASN A 252 -21.36 -13.14 13.45
C ASN A 252 -22.39 -13.30 12.31
N LYS A 253 -22.13 -12.70 11.16
CA LYS A 253 -22.99 -12.81 9.98
C LYS A 253 -22.68 -14.06 9.13
N GLU A 254 -21.40 -14.40 8.97
CA GLU A 254 -20.95 -15.40 7.98
C GLU A 254 -20.73 -16.80 8.60
N LEU A 255 -20.60 -16.92 9.93
CA LEU A 255 -20.36 -18.18 10.63
C LEU A 255 -21.60 -18.68 11.42
N LYS A 256 -22.78 -18.12 11.14
CA LYS A 256 -24.05 -18.59 11.71
C LYS A 256 -24.56 -19.82 10.99
#